data_45002f7b9bd15e3f4ffd7c129db66cb8
#
_entry.id   45002f7b9bd15e3f4ffd7c129db66cb8
#
_cell.length_a   1.000
_cell.length_b   1.000
_cell.length_c   1.000
_cell.angle_alpha   90.00
_cell.angle_beta   90.00
_cell.angle_gamma   90.00
#
_symmetry.space_group_name_H-M   'P 1'
#
loop_
_entity.id
_entity.type
_entity.pdbx_description
1 polymer ?
#
loop_
_entity_poly.entity_id
_entity_poly.type
_entity_poly.pdbx_seq_one_letter_code
_entity_poly.pdbx_strand_id
1 'polypeptide(L)'
;MAIGTGDQAPRENYPAWVRNDLERDYYDTEWGVPVTDERGMLERVCLEGFQSGLSWYTVLVKRPAFRELFANFVPDALVKFTNDDVERLLQDERIIRNRLKIQATISNALLTIELRDRAAAGDTSLAGFYLPNGQWVEPGLPAFIW
;
A
#
# COMPACT_ATOMS: atom_id res chain seq x y z
N MET A 1 13.94 15.27 -15.00
CA MET A 1 13.14 15.31 -15.58
C MET A 1 12.26 16.23 -15.28
N ALA A 2 12.12 16.86 -15.60
CA ALA A 2 11.40 17.80 -15.35
C ALA A 2 10.17 17.78 -15.71
N ILE A 3 9.96 17.00 -15.79
CA ILE A 3 8.91 16.64 -16.10
C ILE A 3 7.78 17.27 -15.78
N GLY A 4 6.87 17.35 -16.46
CA GLY A 4 5.54 17.75 -16.21
C GLY A 4 5.40 18.96 -15.35
N THR A 5 6.40 19.75 -15.30
CA THR A 5 6.36 20.87 -14.41
C THR A 5 5.22 21.80 -14.72
N GLY A 6 4.84 21.93 -15.97
CA GLY A 6 3.74 22.80 -16.34
C GLY A 6 2.38 22.30 -15.88
N ASP A 7 2.29 21.03 -15.57
CA ASP A 7 1.02 20.42 -15.18
C ASP A 7 0.83 20.36 -13.68
N GLN A 8 1.85 20.71 -12.91
CA GLN A 8 1.74 20.69 -11.46
C GLN A 8 1.19 22.01 -10.94
N ALA A 9 0.39 21.94 -9.89
CA ALA A 9 -0.13 23.11 -9.23
C ALA A 9 1.01 23.97 -8.66
N PRO A 10 0.84 25.29 -8.56
CA PRO A 10 1.80 26.13 -7.88
C PRO A 10 2.06 25.64 -6.45
N ARG A 11 3.30 25.85 -5.98
CA ARG A 11 3.71 25.31 -4.68
C ARG A 11 2.83 25.76 -3.53
N GLU A 12 2.33 26.97 -3.57
CA GLU A 12 1.49 27.50 -2.52
C GLU A 12 0.12 26.83 -2.46
N ASN A 13 -0.27 26.06 -3.47
CA ASN A 13 -1.52 25.35 -3.48
C ASN A 13 -1.42 23.96 -2.88
N TYR A 14 -0.23 23.56 -2.45
CA TYR A 14 -0.02 22.25 -1.83
C TYR A 14 -0.19 22.31 -0.31
N PRO A 15 -0.62 21.24 0.32
CA PRO A 15 -0.61 21.14 1.77
C PRO A 15 0.81 21.34 2.33
N ALA A 16 0.90 21.77 3.58
CA ALA A 16 2.19 22.05 4.22
C ALA A 16 3.15 20.85 4.25
N TRP A 17 2.61 19.62 4.27
CA TRP A 17 3.46 18.44 4.29
C TRP A 17 4.11 18.11 2.94
N VAL A 18 3.64 18.72 1.85
CA VAL A 18 4.20 18.50 0.51
C VAL A 18 5.39 19.46 0.35
N ARG A 19 6.61 18.96 0.52
CA ARG A 19 7.81 19.79 0.62
C ARG A 19 8.86 19.51 -0.45
N ASN A 20 8.69 18.45 -1.25
CA ASN A 20 9.67 18.04 -2.24
C ASN A 20 8.97 17.42 -3.45
N ASP A 21 9.76 17.10 -4.49
CA ASP A 21 9.21 16.60 -5.73
C ASP A 21 8.55 15.23 -5.56
N LEU A 22 9.12 14.37 -4.73
CA LEU A 22 8.54 13.05 -4.48
C LEU A 22 7.16 13.15 -3.81
N GLU A 23 7.05 14.00 -2.80
CA GLU A 23 5.76 14.24 -2.13
C GLU A 23 4.76 14.93 -3.06
N ARG A 24 5.25 15.81 -3.94
CA ARG A 24 4.40 16.48 -4.91
C ARG A 24 3.83 15.49 -5.92
N ASP A 25 4.66 14.62 -6.46
CA ASP A 25 4.20 13.60 -7.39
C ASP A 25 3.17 12.68 -6.73
N TYR A 26 3.42 12.28 -5.50
CA TYR A 26 2.47 11.47 -4.75
C TYR A 26 1.13 12.22 -4.58
N TYR A 27 1.18 13.47 -4.17
CA TYR A 27 -0.04 14.27 -4.00
C TYR A 27 -0.82 14.42 -5.31
N ASP A 28 -0.11 14.71 -6.40
CA ASP A 28 -0.75 14.94 -7.68
C ASP A 28 -1.35 13.67 -8.31
N THR A 29 -0.75 12.51 -8.06
CA THR A 29 -1.12 11.29 -8.77
C THR A 29 -1.78 10.22 -7.91
N GLU A 30 -1.60 10.23 -6.60
CA GLU A 30 -2.06 9.16 -5.73
C GLU A 30 -2.93 9.65 -4.57
N TRP A 31 -2.60 10.77 -3.96
CA TRP A 31 -3.34 11.24 -2.80
C TRP A 31 -4.78 11.61 -3.20
N GLY A 32 -5.74 11.05 -2.49
CA GLY A 32 -7.15 11.27 -2.81
C GLY A 32 -7.67 10.42 -3.97
N VAL A 33 -6.80 9.68 -4.66
CA VAL A 33 -7.22 8.75 -5.71
C VAL A 33 -7.61 7.43 -5.05
N PRO A 34 -8.83 6.93 -5.28
CA PRO A 34 -9.27 5.69 -4.65
C PRO A 34 -8.43 4.49 -5.07
N VAL A 35 -8.04 3.67 -4.09
CA VAL A 35 -7.44 2.37 -4.32
C VAL A 35 -8.57 1.33 -4.25
N THR A 36 -8.77 0.57 -5.31
CA THR A 36 -9.94 -0.30 -5.46
C THR A 36 -9.58 -1.76 -5.74
N ASP A 37 -8.31 -2.07 -5.99
CA ASP A 37 -7.85 -3.43 -6.25
C ASP A 37 -7.19 -4.06 -5.02
N GLU A 38 -7.16 -5.39 -4.99
CA GLU A 38 -6.67 -6.14 -3.85
C GLU A 38 -5.19 -5.85 -3.54
N ARG A 39 -4.34 -5.94 -4.57
CA ARG A 39 -2.91 -5.74 -4.37
C ARG A 39 -2.60 -4.32 -3.91
N GLY A 40 -3.19 -3.33 -4.58
CA GLY A 40 -2.99 -1.93 -4.23
C GLY A 40 -3.47 -1.61 -2.82
N MET A 41 -4.59 -2.19 -2.40
CA MET A 41 -5.12 -2.00 -1.05
C MET A 41 -4.20 -2.65 -0.02
N LEU A 42 -3.70 -3.84 -0.26
CA LEU A 42 -2.76 -4.50 0.64
C LEU A 42 -1.47 -3.67 0.78
N GLU A 43 -0.92 -3.21 -0.33
CA GLU A 43 0.26 -2.33 -0.31
C GLU A 43 0.00 -1.11 0.56
N ARG A 44 -1.13 -0.44 0.36
CA ARG A 44 -1.47 0.78 1.08
C ARG A 44 -1.60 0.53 2.57
N VAL A 45 -2.30 -0.50 2.96
CA VAL A 45 -2.46 -0.87 4.37
C VAL A 45 -1.11 -1.15 5.02
N CYS A 46 -0.25 -1.91 4.34
CA CYS A 46 1.07 -2.26 4.86
C CYS A 46 1.98 -1.03 4.97
N LEU A 47 2.02 -0.19 3.95
CA LEU A 47 2.86 1.01 3.97
C LEU A 47 2.39 2.00 5.05
N GLU A 48 1.10 2.14 5.26
CA GLU A 48 0.59 2.96 6.36
C GLU A 48 0.97 2.38 7.72
N GLY A 49 1.00 1.06 7.85
CA GLY A 49 1.50 0.41 9.06
C GLY A 49 2.98 0.69 9.29
N PHE A 50 3.80 0.64 8.25
CA PHE A 50 5.22 0.99 8.37
C PHE A 50 5.43 2.47 8.69
N GLN A 51 4.53 3.33 8.27
CA GLN A 51 4.63 4.76 8.49
C GLN A 51 4.44 5.16 9.97
N SER A 52 3.85 4.32 10.77
CA SER A 52 3.57 4.66 12.17
C SER A 52 4.84 5.15 12.89
N GLY A 53 4.80 6.38 13.39
CA GLY A 53 5.93 7.01 14.05
C GLY A 53 6.96 7.64 13.11
N LEU A 54 6.71 7.61 11.78
CA LEU A 54 7.64 8.12 10.78
C LEU A 54 6.92 9.11 9.85
N SER A 55 7.69 9.87 9.07
CA SER A 55 7.10 10.72 8.04
C SER A 55 6.69 9.89 6.83
N TRP A 56 5.66 10.33 6.13
CA TRP A 56 5.25 9.68 4.88
C TRP A 56 6.35 9.75 3.82
N TYR A 57 7.14 10.82 3.84
CA TYR A 57 8.29 10.94 2.95
C TYR A 57 9.26 9.76 3.12
N THR A 58 9.54 9.36 4.36
CA THR A 58 10.41 8.21 4.64
C THR A 58 9.88 6.95 3.97
N VAL A 59 8.58 6.73 4.05
CA VAL A 59 7.94 5.57 3.40
C VAL A 59 8.01 5.69 1.88
N LEU A 60 7.73 6.87 1.32
CA LEU A 60 7.79 7.07 -0.13
C LEU A 60 9.18 6.82 -0.70
N VAL A 61 10.23 7.29 -0.01
CA VAL A 61 11.61 7.04 -0.43
C VAL A 61 11.92 5.54 -0.47
N LYS A 62 11.42 4.79 0.49
CA LYS A 62 11.68 3.36 0.62
C LYS A 62 10.71 2.48 -0.18
N ARG A 63 9.65 3.07 -0.75
CA ARG A 63 8.59 2.30 -1.41
C ARG A 63 9.08 1.36 -2.51
N PRO A 64 10.01 1.76 -3.41
CA PRO A 64 10.52 0.82 -4.41
C PRO A 64 11.19 -0.40 -3.79
N ALA A 65 11.96 -0.21 -2.71
CA ALA A 65 12.58 -1.33 -2.00
C ALA A 65 11.55 -2.20 -1.29
N PHE A 66 10.52 -1.61 -0.70
CA PHE A 66 9.42 -2.37 -0.12
C PHE A 66 8.76 -3.27 -1.17
N ARG A 67 8.47 -2.74 -2.35
CA ARG A 67 7.87 -3.51 -3.43
C ARG A 67 8.74 -4.67 -3.85
N GLU A 68 10.04 -4.43 -4.00
CA GLU A 68 10.98 -5.49 -4.37
C GLU A 68 11.05 -6.58 -3.32
N LEU A 69 11.20 -6.19 -2.05
CA LEU A 69 11.47 -7.13 -0.97
C LEU A 69 10.22 -7.85 -0.46
N PHE A 70 9.05 -7.27 -0.66
CA PHE A 70 7.78 -7.87 -0.23
C PHE A 70 6.97 -8.41 -1.41
N ALA A 71 7.65 -8.90 -2.45
CA ALA A 71 7.03 -9.56 -3.59
C ALA A 71 5.92 -8.70 -4.23
N ASN A 72 6.17 -7.40 -4.35
CA ASN A 72 5.23 -6.41 -4.90
C ASN A 72 3.87 -6.45 -4.21
N PHE A 73 3.85 -6.84 -2.94
CA PHE A 73 2.63 -6.97 -2.13
C PHE A 73 1.56 -7.88 -2.76
N VAL A 74 2.00 -8.90 -3.48
CA VAL A 74 1.11 -9.96 -3.96
C VAL A 74 0.83 -10.90 -2.78
N PRO A 75 -0.42 -10.98 -2.30
CA PRO A 75 -0.69 -11.73 -1.07
C PRO A 75 -0.32 -13.20 -1.16
N ASP A 76 -0.56 -13.83 -2.31
CA ASP A 76 -0.24 -15.25 -2.50
C ASP A 76 1.26 -15.55 -2.40
N ALA A 77 2.11 -14.58 -2.73
CA ALA A 77 3.54 -14.71 -2.57
C ALA A 77 3.98 -14.43 -1.12
N LEU A 78 3.41 -13.41 -0.50
CA LEU A 78 3.76 -13.02 0.87
C LEU A 78 3.44 -14.10 1.89
N VAL A 79 2.34 -14.83 1.72
CA VAL A 79 1.97 -15.89 2.68
C VAL A 79 2.96 -17.04 2.69
N LYS A 80 3.83 -17.14 1.68
CA LYS A 80 4.87 -18.17 1.62
C LYS A 80 6.17 -17.74 2.31
N PHE A 81 6.24 -16.52 2.81
CA PHE A 81 7.43 -16.06 3.51
C PHE A 81 7.62 -16.85 4.80
N THR A 82 8.86 -17.26 5.04
CA THR A 82 9.26 -18.05 6.20
C THR A 82 9.95 -17.18 7.23
N ASN A 83 10.29 -17.76 8.39
CA ASN A 83 11.09 -17.06 9.39
C ASN A 83 12.44 -16.63 8.83
N ASP A 84 13.04 -17.42 7.93
CA ASP A 84 14.29 -17.06 7.28
C ASP A 84 14.12 -15.80 6.42
N ASP A 85 12.98 -15.66 5.76
CA ASP A 85 12.67 -14.45 5.00
C ASP A 85 12.55 -13.24 5.93
N VAL A 86 11.89 -13.40 7.08
CA VAL A 86 11.78 -12.33 8.08
C VAL A 86 13.18 -11.91 8.56
N GLU A 87 14.04 -12.88 8.89
CA GLU A 87 15.40 -12.57 9.34
C GLU A 87 16.21 -11.86 8.27
N ARG A 88 16.07 -12.28 7.01
CA ARG A 88 16.73 -11.62 5.87
C ARG A 88 16.26 -10.17 5.73
N LEU A 89 14.97 -9.93 5.84
CA LEU A 89 14.40 -8.58 5.76
C LEU A 89 14.90 -7.68 6.88
N LEU A 90 15.08 -8.22 8.07
CA LEU A 90 15.61 -7.47 9.22
C LEU A 90 17.05 -6.99 9.00
N GLN A 91 17.79 -7.60 8.08
CA GLN A 91 19.15 -7.20 7.75
C GLN A 91 19.21 -6.19 6.60
N ASP A 92 18.10 -5.91 5.94
CA ASP A 92 18.10 -5.05 4.75
C ASP A 92 17.87 -3.60 5.13
N GLU A 93 18.87 -2.77 4.88
CA GLU A 93 18.85 -1.35 5.24
C GLU A 93 17.89 -0.52 4.40
N ARG A 94 17.43 -1.05 3.28
CA ARG A 94 16.57 -0.32 2.36
C ARG A 94 15.16 -0.16 2.86
N ILE A 95 14.77 -0.90 3.89
CA ILE A 95 13.43 -0.83 4.47
C ILE A 95 13.50 -0.50 5.96
N ILE A 96 12.33 -0.28 6.54
CA ILE A 96 12.19 -0.06 7.98
C ILE A 96 12.31 -1.42 8.66
N ARG A 97 13.40 -1.61 9.43
CA ARG A 97 13.72 -2.90 10.05
C ARG A 97 13.02 -3.06 11.38
N ASN A 98 11.77 -3.43 11.33
CA ASN A 98 10.95 -3.65 12.52
C ASN A 98 10.24 -5.00 12.39
N ARG A 99 10.59 -5.95 13.27
CA ARG A 99 10.07 -7.32 13.20
C ARG A 99 8.55 -7.36 13.25
N LEU A 100 7.94 -6.59 14.13
CA LEU A 100 6.48 -6.61 14.26
C LEU A 100 5.80 -6.09 13.00
N LYS A 101 6.35 -5.05 12.38
CA LYS A 101 5.80 -4.50 11.13
C LYS A 101 5.98 -5.47 9.97
N ILE A 102 7.12 -6.15 9.89
CA ILE A 102 7.37 -7.18 8.87
C ILE A 102 6.39 -8.34 9.04
N GLN A 103 6.26 -8.84 10.26
CA GLN A 103 5.32 -9.93 10.54
C GLN A 103 3.88 -9.53 10.30
N ALA A 104 3.52 -8.27 10.60
CA ALA A 104 2.19 -7.75 10.33
C ALA A 104 1.89 -7.73 8.83
N THR A 105 2.89 -7.46 7.99
CA THR A 105 2.73 -7.48 6.53
C THR A 105 2.33 -8.88 6.06
N ILE A 106 2.99 -9.91 6.58
CA ILE A 106 2.68 -11.31 6.24
C ILE A 106 1.28 -11.67 6.76
N SER A 107 0.95 -11.26 7.99
CA SER A 107 -0.38 -11.51 8.56
C SER A 107 -1.48 -10.80 7.75
N ASN A 108 -1.22 -9.60 7.29
CA ASN A 108 -2.15 -8.86 6.43
C ASN A 108 -2.37 -9.57 5.10
N ALA A 109 -1.33 -10.22 4.57
CA ALA A 109 -1.46 -11.01 3.34
C ALA A 109 -2.35 -12.25 3.58
N LEU A 110 -2.17 -12.93 4.71
CA LEU A 110 -3.04 -14.06 5.07
C LEU A 110 -4.49 -13.61 5.21
N LEU A 111 -4.72 -12.50 5.89
CA LEU A 111 -6.07 -11.94 6.03
C LEU A 111 -6.66 -11.56 4.68
N THR A 112 -5.86 -11.01 3.79
CA THR A 112 -6.30 -10.65 2.44
C THR A 112 -6.84 -11.86 1.69
N ILE A 113 -6.12 -12.98 1.75
CA ILE A 113 -6.55 -14.23 1.11
C ILE A 113 -7.83 -14.76 1.76
N GLU A 114 -7.90 -14.71 3.09
CA GLU A 114 -9.10 -15.13 3.81
C GLU A 114 -10.32 -14.33 3.40
N LEU A 115 -10.18 -13.01 3.30
CA LEU A 115 -11.28 -12.14 2.86
C LEU A 115 -11.67 -12.43 1.41
N ARG A 116 -10.69 -12.69 0.54
CA ARG A 116 -10.94 -13.08 -0.85
C ARG A 116 -11.78 -14.36 -0.90
N ASP A 117 -11.38 -15.37 -0.14
CA ASP A 117 -12.04 -16.67 -0.14
C ASP A 117 -13.46 -16.58 0.42
N ARG A 118 -13.65 -15.79 1.46
CA ARG A 118 -14.98 -15.55 2.02
C ARG A 118 -15.90 -14.82 1.03
N ALA A 119 -15.37 -13.84 0.31
CA ALA A 119 -16.13 -13.16 -0.73
C ALA A 119 -16.55 -14.13 -1.84
N ALA A 120 -15.63 -15.00 -2.26
CA ALA A 120 -15.91 -16.01 -3.28
C ALA A 120 -16.92 -17.05 -2.80
N ALA A 121 -16.99 -17.31 -1.50
CA ALA A 121 -17.95 -18.22 -0.91
C ALA A 121 -19.34 -17.59 -0.68
N GLY A 122 -19.51 -16.34 -1.03
CA GLY A 122 -20.81 -15.69 -0.97
C GLY A 122 -21.06 -14.75 0.20
N ASP A 123 -20.00 -14.36 0.93
CA ASP A 123 -20.13 -13.36 2.00
C ASP A 123 -20.47 -12.01 1.38
N THR A 124 -21.72 -11.60 1.48
CA THR A 124 -22.23 -10.38 0.84
C THR A 124 -21.63 -9.11 1.43
N SER A 125 -21.13 -9.15 2.67
CA SER A 125 -20.48 -7.99 3.29
C SER A 125 -19.12 -7.69 2.63
N LEU A 126 -18.57 -8.64 1.89
CA LEU A 126 -17.29 -8.52 1.19
C LEU A 126 -17.46 -8.47 -0.33
N ALA A 127 -18.69 -8.33 -0.82
CA ALA A 127 -18.97 -8.25 -2.25
C ALA A 127 -18.41 -6.95 -2.84
N GLY A 128 -17.96 -7.02 -4.09
CA GLY A 128 -17.55 -5.84 -4.82
C GLY A 128 -18.70 -4.89 -5.08
N PHE A 129 -18.39 -3.65 -5.34
CA PHE A 129 -19.41 -2.63 -5.61
C PHE A 129 -18.80 -1.47 -6.41
N TYR A 130 -19.67 -0.62 -6.97
CA TYR A 130 -19.22 0.56 -7.69
C TYR A 130 -19.22 1.80 -6.78
N LEU A 131 -18.14 2.59 -6.88
CA LEU A 131 -18.12 3.91 -6.27
C LEU A 131 -18.98 4.88 -7.07
N PRO A 132 -19.37 6.04 -6.48
CA PRO A 132 -20.13 7.06 -7.23
C PRO A 132 -19.45 7.54 -8.51
N ASN A 133 -18.11 7.48 -8.57
CA ASN A 133 -17.36 7.87 -9.75
C ASN A 133 -17.30 6.79 -10.84
N GLY A 134 -17.97 5.65 -10.62
CA GLY A 134 -18.00 4.54 -11.57
C GLY A 134 -16.88 3.52 -11.44
N GLN A 135 -15.93 3.72 -10.54
CA GLN A 135 -14.88 2.74 -10.33
C GLN A 135 -15.40 1.51 -9.60
N TRP A 136 -14.93 0.34 -10.03
CA TRP A 136 -15.28 -0.92 -9.39
C TRP A 136 -14.34 -1.20 -8.21
N VAL A 137 -14.91 -1.41 -7.04
CA VAL A 137 -14.17 -1.87 -5.85
C VAL A 137 -14.22 -3.38 -5.83
N GLU A 138 -13.05 -4.01 -5.86
CA GLU A 138 -12.95 -5.47 -5.88
C GLU A 138 -13.48 -6.08 -4.57
N PRO A 139 -14.07 -7.28 -4.67
CA PRO A 139 -14.51 -7.99 -3.47
C PRO A 139 -13.32 -8.39 -2.57
N GLY A 140 -13.60 -8.70 -1.32
CA GLY A 140 -12.58 -9.07 -0.36
C GLY A 140 -12.00 -7.87 0.36
N LEU A 141 -10.67 -7.76 0.42
CA LEU A 141 -10.01 -6.69 1.18
C LEU A 141 -10.44 -5.28 0.74
N PRO A 142 -10.48 -4.94 -0.55
CA PRO A 142 -10.94 -3.61 -0.94
C PRO A 142 -12.34 -3.30 -0.44
N ALA A 143 -13.27 -4.21 -0.63
CA ALA A 143 -14.65 -4.02 -0.16
C ALA A 143 -14.73 -3.92 1.37
N PHE A 144 -13.88 -4.65 2.08
CA PHE A 144 -13.82 -4.61 3.54
C PHE A 144 -13.36 -3.25 4.06
N ILE A 145 -12.34 -2.67 3.40
CA ILE A 145 -11.79 -1.37 3.80
C ILE A 145 -12.75 -0.23 3.44
N TRP A 146 -13.40 -0.32 2.28
CA TRP A 146 -14.38 0.67 1.87
C TRP A 146 -15.70 0.47 2.63
#